data_5fea6329eb575cb6e4771ed25a5bb32d
#
_entry.id   5fea6329eb575cb6e4771ed25a5bb32d
#
_cell.length_a   1.000
_cell.length_b   1.000
_cell.length_c   1.000
_cell.angle_alpha   90.00
_cell.angle_beta   90.00
_cell.angle_gamma   90.00
#
_symmetry.space_group_name_H-M   'P 1'
#
loop_
_entity.id
_entity.type
_entity.pdbx_description
1 polymer ?
#
loop_
_entity_poly.entity_id
_entity_poly.type
_entity_poly.pdbx_seq_one_letter_code
_entity_poly.pdbx_strand_id
1 'polypeptide(L)'
;MCGIAGIFAYGSGASPVDETELLAIREAMRARGPDGSGIWLSADRRVGLAHRRLALVDLSDTGAQPMANADGTLQIVFNGEIYNYRELRRKLEGAGYQFRSTSDTEVLLYLYAAHGVRMFELLRGMYSIAIWDAVRRRLVLARDPFGMKPLYYADDGRTLRVASQVKAILCGGVVASSLDAAGQVGFFLLGYVPEPWTIYDKIKALPAGHCLTIEEGRPHRLTQFCDIRRELADIGHGPRLDNDIAAAESIRRALAQSVSQHFIADVPVGVFLSAGLDSSSIAALSAQAGLAPIDSITLGFKEYVGSASDETLEAAVIAAAFGLNHHTHWVSKDDFKAEAGRLFEAMDQPSTDGINTYFVSRAARALGFKAALSGLGGDEIFGGYPSYRQVPRLVSLGRLIPGKSLGAGVRRISAPIVARLSSPKYASILEYSHSFGAAYLMRRALFMPWELESVLDPDVVKKGFTELDPVELMNQSILGIESDHLKIAALEMTWYMRNQLLRDADWAGMAHSIEIRMPMVDLPLLREVMPVVAAHPEVRKPDFLAAVLRGSIRKELLGRPKTGFTVPVREWLSNTGGMHTGRGLRDWAALIAGRFGFAVRRDAGAAAELDANSIL
;
A
#
# COMPACT_ATOMS: atom_id res chain seq x y z
N MET A 1 -10.79 9.98 -1.98
CA MET A 1 -10.33 8.98 -2.98
C MET A 1 -11.46 8.50 -3.84
N CYS A 2 -11.15 8.04 -5.05
CA CYS A 2 -12.14 7.76 -6.07
C CYS A 2 -12.01 6.31 -6.58
N GLY A 3 -12.92 5.89 -7.45
CA GLY A 3 -12.77 4.72 -8.28
C GLY A 3 -12.69 5.15 -9.74
N ILE A 4 -11.62 4.78 -10.44
CA ILE A 4 -11.49 5.04 -11.88
C ILE A 4 -11.67 3.75 -12.67
N ALA A 5 -12.30 3.86 -13.83
CA ALA A 5 -12.45 2.79 -14.80
C ALA A 5 -12.23 3.31 -16.22
N GLY A 6 -11.73 2.44 -17.10
CA GLY A 6 -11.58 2.77 -18.50
C GLY A 6 -11.55 1.51 -19.37
N ILE A 7 -12.04 1.66 -20.61
CA ILE A 7 -11.94 0.64 -21.64
C ILE A 7 -11.41 1.31 -22.91
N PHE A 8 -10.38 0.73 -23.53
CA PHE A 8 -9.83 1.19 -24.80
C PHE A 8 -9.73 0.05 -25.81
N ALA A 9 -10.60 0.08 -26.82
CA ALA A 9 -10.62 -0.84 -27.94
C ALA A 9 -9.61 -0.38 -29.02
N TYR A 10 -8.32 -0.57 -28.76
CA TYR A 10 -7.21 -0.04 -29.57
C TYR A 10 -6.85 -0.90 -30.79
N GLY A 11 -7.17 -2.19 -30.76
CA GLY A 11 -6.81 -3.12 -31.82
C GLY A 11 -7.72 -3.01 -33.06
N SER A 12 -7.17 -3.31 -34.23
CA SER A 12 -7.97 -3.44 -35.45
C SER A 12 -8.96 -4.60 -35.28
N GLY A 13 -10.26 -4.35 -35.52
CA GLY A 13 -11.32 -5.34 -35.33
C GLY A 13 -11.76 -5.57 -33.89
N ALA A 14 -11.30 -4.75 -32.93
CA ALA A 14 -11.88 -4.73 -31.60
C ALA A 14 -13.33 -4.21 -31.65
N SER A 15 -14.22 -4.84 -30.87
CA SER A 15 -15.60 -4.35 -30.73
C SER A 15 -15.62 -2.95 -30.10
N PRO A 16 -16.59 -2.11 -30.45
CA PRO A 16 -16.82 -0.86 -29.75
C PRO A 16 -16.99 -1.09 -28.23
N VAL A 17 -16.64 -0.08 -27.43
CA VAL A 17 -16.82 -0.15 -25.98
C VAL A 17 -18.30 -0.39 -25.65
N ASP A 18 -18.54 -1.43 -24.87
CA ASP A 18 -19.86 -1.70 -24.28
C ASP A 18 -20.03 -0.82 -23.03
N GLU A 19 -21.02 0.06 -23.08
CA GLU A 19 -21.37 0.95 -21.98
C GLU A 19 -21.83 0.15 -20.75
N THR A 20 -22.49 -0.98 -20.94
CA THR A 20 -22.96 -1.85 -19.85
C THR A 20 -21.78 -2.44 -19.09
N GLU A 21 -20.76 -2.93 -19.79
CA GLU A 21 -19.49 -3.40 -19.20
C GLU A 21 -18.83 -2.28 -18.38
N LEU A 22 -18.68 -1.10 -18.97
CA LEU A 22 -18.03 0.04 -18.29
C LEU A 22 -18.80 0.49 -17.04
N LEU A 23 -20.14 0.50 -17.11
CA LEU A 23 -21.00 0.81 -15.97
C LEU A 23 -20.88 -0.25 -14.86
N ALA A 24 -20.84 -1.54 -15.21
CA ALA A 24 -20.64 -2.61 -14.22
C ALA A 24 -19.31 -2.46 -13.48
N ILE A 25 -18.22 -2.16 -14.20
CA ILE A 25 -16.90 -1.90 -13.60
C ILE A 25 -16.98 -0.68 -12.66
N ARG A 26 -17.63 0.41 -13.07
CA ARG A 26 -17.80 1.62 -12.26
C ARG A 26 -18.58 1.33 -10.98
N GLU A 27 -19.75 0.68 -11.09
CA GLU A 27 -20.63 0.46 -9.94
C GLU A 27 -20.03 -0.49 -8.89
N ALA A 28 -19.18 -1.43 -9.29
CA ALA A 28 -18.43 -2.28 -8.37
C ALA A 28 -17.56 -1.45 -7.39
N MET A 29 -17.21 -0.22 -7.76
CA MET A 29 -16.40 0.69 -6.94
C MET A 29 -17.22 1.74 -6.17
N ARG A 30 -18.54 1.53 -6.00
CA ARG A 30 -19.43 2.51 -5.34
C ARG A 30 -18.96 2.90 -3.94
N ALA A 31 -18.45 1.96 -3.14
CA ALA A 31 -17.96 2.23 -1.79
C ALA A 31 -16.76 3.19 -1.78
N ARG A 32 -15.92 3.19 -2.83
CA ARG A 32 -14.79 4.09 -2.96
C ARG A 32 -15.22 5.55 -3.16
N GLY A 33 -16.29 5.77 -3.92
CA GLY A 33 -16.76 7.12 -4.26
C GLY A 33 -18.28 7.23 -4.20
N PRO A 34 -18.86 7.45 -3.01
CA PRO A 34 -20.30 7.53 -2.85
C PRO A 34 -20.90 8.89 -3.27
N ASP A 35 -20.08 9.95 -3.36
CA ASP A 35 -20.56 11.33 -3.51
C ASP A 35 -20.95 11.69 -4.94
N GLY A 36 -20.47 10.94 -5.94
CA GLY A 36 -20.82 11.18 -7.34
C GLY A 36 -20.36 10.08 -8.28
N SER A 37 -20.85 10.13 -9.51
CA SER A 37 -20.43 9.22 -10.58
C SER A 37 -20.47 9.91 -11.93
N GLY A 38 -19.59 9.50 -12.85
CA GLY A 38 -19.58 9.99 -14.22
C GLY A 38 -19.20 8.90 -15.21
N ILE A 39 -19.52 9.15 -16.47
CA ILE A 39 -19.16 8.32 -17.61
C ILE A 39 -18.95 9.22 -18.83
N TRP A 40 -17.99 8.86 -19.66
CA TRP A 40 -17.74 9.48 -20.95
C TRP A 40 -17.36 8.41 -21.96
N LEU A 41 -17.89 8.53 -23.17
CA LEU A 41 -17.57 7.67 -24.30
C LEU A 41 -17.14 8.54 -25.47
N SER A 42 -16.08 8.13 -26.18
CA SER A 42 -15.70 8.76 -27.45
C SER A 42 -16.79 8.57 -28.52
N ALA A 43 -16.90 9.51 -29.45
CA ALA A 43 -17.92 9.47 -30.50
C ALA A 43 -17.88 8.20 -31.35
N ASP A 44 -16.67 7.66 -31.57
CA ASP A 44 -16.43 6.40 -32.29
C ASP A 44 -16.57 5.17 -31.39
N ARG A 45 -16.92 5.34 -30.10
CA ARG A 45 -17.03 4.30 -29.07
C ARG A 45 -15.76 3.42 -28.94
N ARG A 46 -14.60 3.96 -29.25
CA ARG A 46 -13.32 3.25 -29.09
C ARG A 46 -12.78 3.37 -27.66
N VAL A 47 -13.15 4.44 -26.97
CA VAL A 47 -12.73 4.70 -25.59
C VAL A 47 -13.92 5.01 -24.72
N GLY A 48 -13.92 4.44 -23.52
CA GLY A 48 -14.83 4.80 -22.43
C GLY A 48 -14.05 5.04 -21.15
N LEU A 49 -14.39 6.10 -20.43
CA LEU A 49 -13.87 6.42 -19.10
C LEU A 49 -15.03 6.57 -18.13
N ALA A 50 -14.86 6.07 -16.91
CA ALA A 50 -15.88 6.18 -15.88
C ALA A 50 -15.25 6.42 -14.50
N HIS A 51 -16.03 7.03 -13.61
CA HIS A 51 -15.54 7.54 -12.33
C HIS A 51 -16.58 7.36 -11.22
N ARG A 52 -16.11 7.04 -10.01
CA ARG A 52 -16.83 7.16 -8.75
C ARG A 52 -16.09 8.14 -7.85
N ARG A 53 -16.78 9.19 -7.37
CA ARG A 53 -16.19 10.33 -6.68
C ARG A 53 -16.37 10.24 -5.17
N LEU A 54 -15.28 10.42 -4.43
CA LEU A 54 -15.28 10.90 -3.05
C LEU A 54 -14.76 12.35 -3.09
N ALA A 55 -15.64 13.31 -2.82
CA ALA A 55 -15.32 14.74 -2.92
C ALA A 55 -14.53 15.18 -1.68
N LEU A 56 -13.26 15.54 -1.88
CA LEU A 56 -12.34 16.04 -0.85
C LEU A 56 -11.79 17.41 -1.19
N VAL A 57 -11.51 17.67 -2.48
CA VAL A 57 -11.09 18.95 -3.05
C VAL A 57 -12.09 19.33 -4.12
N ASP A 58 -12.50 20.60 -4.15
CA ASP A 58 -13.58 21.14 -5.00
C ASP A 58 -14.89 20.35 -4.83
N LEU A 59 -15.66 20.66 -3.80
CA LEU A 59 -16.89 19.94 -3.47
C LEU A 59 -18.04 20.20 -4.47
N SER A 60 -17.85 21.10 -5.44
CA SER A 60 -18.83 21.46 -6.46
C SER A 60 -18.84 20.47 -7.64
N ASP A 61 -19.80 20.66 -8.55
CA ASP A 61 -19.90 19.89 -9.78
C ASP A 61 -18.77 20.18 -10.78
N THR A 62 -18.02 21.30 -10.62
CA THR A 62 -16.87 21.60 -11.48
C THR A 62 -15.70 20.64 -11.29
N GLY A 63 -15.63 19.96 -10.12
CA GLY A 63 -14.69 18.87 -9.84
C GLY A 63 -15.17 17.48 -10.30
N ALA A 64 -16.29 17.37 -11.06
CA ALA A 64 -16.79 16.09 -11.55
C ALA A 64 -15.85 15.48 -12.61
N GLN A 65 -15.85 14.15 -12.66
CA GLN A 65 -15.03 13.37 -13.59
C GLN A 65 -15.88 12.29 -14.27
N PRO A 66 -15.57 11.87 -15.52
CA PRO A 66 -14.42 12.28 -16.36
C PRO A 66 -14.42 13.77 -16.65
N MET A 67 -13.24 14.41 -16.59
CA MET A 67 -13.08 15.86 -16.80
C MET A 67 -12.39 16.12 -18.14
N ALA A 68 -12.90 17.12 -18.89
CA ALA A 68 -12.34 17.55 -20.16
C ALA A 68 -11.53 18.84 -20.01
N ASN A 69 -10.49 19.01 -20.83
CA ASN A 69 -9.90 20.33 -21.07
C ASN A 69 -10.84 21.24 -21.90
N ALA A 70 -10.44 22.50 -22.11
CA ALA A 70 -11.32 23.51 -22.69
C ALA A 70 -11.84 23.18 -24.12
N ASP A 71 -11.03 22.53 -24.93
CA ASP A 71 -11.36 22.15 -26.33
C ASP A 71 -11.89 20.71 -26.46
N GLY A 72 -11.98 19.94 -25.35
CA GLY A 72 -12.50 18.58 -25.33
C GLY A 72 -11.53 17.51 -25.91
N THR A 73 -10.30 17.89 -26.26
CA THR A 73 -9.31 16.96 -26.85
C THR A 73 -8.68 16.03 -25.82
N LEU A 74 -8.71 16.39 -24.55
CA LEU A 74 -8.22 15.57 -23.43
C LEU A 74 -9.37 15.23 -22.49
N GLN A 75 -9.37 13.97 -22.03
CA GLN A 75 -10.28 13.49 -20.98
C GLN A 75 -9.47 12.81 -19.89
N ILE A 76 -9.80 13.06 -18.62
CA ILE A 76 -9.10 12.45 -17.49
C ILE A 76 -10.08 11.82 -16.50
N VAL A 77 -9.67 10.67 -15.94
CA VAL A 77 -10.15 10.15 -14.66
C VAL A 77 -8.97 9.96 -13.74
N PHE A 78 -9.14 10.39 -12.50
CA PHE A 78 -8.10 10.48 -11.49
C PHE A 78 -8.59 9.98 -10.14
N ASN A 79 -7.79 9.16 -9.48
CA ASN A 79 -7.98 8.72 -8.11
C ASN A 79 -6.74 9.07 -7.31
N GLY A 80 -6.83 10.06 -6.44
CA GLY A 80 -5.70 10.50 -5.62
C GLY A 80 -5.82 11.94 -5.16
N GLU A 81 -4.69 12.49 -4.74
CA GLU A 81 -4.49 13.88 -4.33
C GLU A 81 -3.12 14.38 -4.80
N ILE A 82 -3.08 15.57 -5.41
CA ILE A 82 -1.84 16.23 -5.84
C ILE A 82 -1.54 17.37 -4.88
N TYR A 83 -0.68 17.13 -3.92
CA TYR A 83 -0.42 18.08 -2.82
C TYR A 83 0.20 19.41 -3.26
N ASN A 84 0.96 19.43 -4.35
CA ASN A 84 1.55 20.65 -4.90
C ASN A 84 0.71 21.30 -6.01
N TYR A 85 -0.57 20.92 -6.17
CA TYR A 85 -1.41 21.41 -7.27
C TYR A 85 -1.56 22.95 -7.29
N ARG A 86 -1.61 23.60 -6.13
CA ARG A 86 -1.74 25.07 -6.05
C ARG A 86 -0.51 25.80 -6.61
N GLU A 87 0.68 25.24 -6.43
CA GLU A 87 1.91 25.77 -7.02
C GLU A 87 1.93 25.55 -8.53
N LEU A 88 1.61 24.32 -8.97
CA LEU A 88 1.56 23.95 -10.38
C LEU A 88 0.50 24.78 -11.13
N ARG A 89 -0.66 25.00 -10.52
CA ARG A 89 -1.71 25.86 -11.06
C ARG A 89 -1.20 27.28 -11.31
N ARG A 90 -0.56 27.93 -10.34
CA ARG A 90 0.00 29.28 -10.50
C ARG A 90 1.01 29.37 -11.66
N LYS A 91 1.83 28.33 -11.86
CA LYS A 91 2.77 28.28 -12.99
C LYS A 91 2.02 28.18 -14.33
N LEU A 92 0.97 27.37 -14.40
CA LEU A 92 0.15 27.22 -15.59
C LEU A 92 -0.66 28.49 -15.90
N GLU A 93 -1.25 29.15 -14.88
CA GLU A 93 -1.92 30.44 -15.03
C GLU A 93 -0.96 31.52 -15.59
N GLY A 94 0.28 31.55 -15.09
CA GLY A 94 1.35 32.40 -15.61
C GLY A 94 1.75 32.08 -17.06
N ALA A 95 1.50 30.85 -17.52
CA ALA A 95 1.69 30.42 -18.91
C ALA A 95 0.43 30.63 -19.79
N GLY A 96 -0.65 31.22 -19.26
CA GLY A 96 -1.85 31.59 -19.98
C GLY A 96 -3.00 30.58 -19.94
N TYR A 97 -2.87 29.46 -19.20
CA TYR A 97 -3.97 28.51 -19.02
C TYR A 97 -5.06 29.08 -18.11
N GLN A 98 -6.31 28.85 -18.47
CA GLN A 98 -7.48 29.31 -17.71
C GLN A 98 -8.20 28.10 -17.09
N PHE A 99 -8.49 28.19 -15.79
CA PHE A 99 -9.13 27.14 -15.01
C PHE A 99 -10.62 27.45 -14.77
N ARG A 100 -11.45 26.41 -14.76
CA ARG A 100 -12.90 26.47 -14.50
C ARG A 100 -13.28 25.93 -13.13
N SER A 101 -12.40 25.12 -12.54
CA SER A 101 -12.58 24.48 -11.24
C SER A 101 -11.48 24.87 -10.27
N THR A 102 -11.64 24.52 -9.00
CA THR A 102 -10.59 24.60 -7.99
C THR A 102 -9.92 23.24 -7.76
N SER A 103 -10.29 22.22 -8.55
CA SER A 103 -9.81 20.86 -8.44
C SER A 103 -8.35 20.72 -8.89
N ASP A 104 -7.63 19.85 -8.22
CA ASP A 104 -6.30 19.37 -8.64
C ASP A 104 -6.35 18.56 -9.94
N THR A 105 -7.50 17.95 -10.25
CA THR A 105 -7.72 17.18 -11.49
C THR A 105 -7.54 18.03 -12.74
N GLU A 106 -8.05 19.27 -12.74
CA GLU A 106 -7.91 20.18 -13.89
C GLU A 106 -6.45 20.59 -14.12
N VAL A 107 -5.67 20.70 -13.04
CA VAL A 107 -4.22 20.96 -13.13
C VAL A 107 -3.51 19.85 -13.90
N LEU A 108 -3.90 18.58 -13.69
CA LEU A 108 -3.32 17.45 -14.42
C LEU A 108 -3.58 17.52 -15.92
N LEU A 109 -4.77 17.94 -16.35
CA LEU A 109 -5.09 18.11 -17.79
C LEU A 109 -4.15 19.10 -18.47
N TYR A 110 -3.95 20.27 -17.84
CA TYR A 110 -3.09 21.30 -18.43
C TYR A 110 -1.60 20.99 -18.29
N LEU A 111 -1.18 20.28 -17.23
CA LEU A 111 0.18 19.76 -17.15
C LEU A 111 0.46 18.76 -18.28
N TYR A 112 -0.50 17.87 -18.56
CA TYR A 112 -0.36 16.93 -19.67
C TYR A 112 -0.31 17.64 -21.03
N ALA A 113 -1.14 18.65 -21.24
CA ALA A 113 -1.11 19.47 -22.46
C ALA A 113 0.26 20.15 -22.67
N ALA A 114 0.87 20.67 -21.58
CA ALA A 114 2.15 21.39 -21.62
C ALA A 114 3.36 20.46 -21.71
N HIS A 115 3.37 19.34 -20.97
CA HIS A 115 4.57 18.51 -20.74
C HIS A 115 4.45 17.07 -21.25
N GLY A 116 3.26 16.63 -21.69
CA GLY A 116 3.00 15.22 -21.99
C GLY A 116 3.27 14.33 -20.80
N VAL A 117 3.82 13.14 -21.02
CA VAL A 117 4.11 12.17 -19.95
C VAL A 117 5.20 12.62 -18.97
N ARG A 118 6.01 13.63 -19.32
CA ARG A 118 6.99 14.20 -18.36
C ARG A 118 6.35 14.95 -17.21
N MET A 119 5.05 15.24 -17.27
CA MET A 119 4.32 15.83 -16.16
C MET A 119 4.43 15.02 -14.86
N PHE A 120 4.55 13.69 -14.96
CA PHE A 120 4.58 12.82 -13.77
C PHE A 120 5.80 13.06 -12.87
N GLU A 121 6.89 13.58 -13.41
CA GLU A 121 8.10 13.98 -12.65
C GLU A 121 7.88 15.25 -11.81
N LEU A 122 6.84 16.04 -12.11
CA LEU A 122 6.51 17.29 -11.44
C LEU A 122 5.53 17.11 -10.27
N LEU A 123 4.87 15.94 -10.20
CA LEU A 123 3.79 15.70 -9.25
C LEU A 123 4.33 15.31 -7.87
N ARG A 124 3.78 15.94 -6.83
CA ARG A 124 3.87 15.50 -5.46
C ARG A 124 2.48 15.06 -5.00
N GLY A 125 2.32 13.78 -4.69
CA GLY A 125 1.03 13.26 -4.30
C GLY A 125 0.93 11.75 -4.37
N MET A 126 -0.25 11.27 -4.14
CA MET A 126 -0.66 9.88 -4.28
C MET A 126 -1.70 9.78 -5.38
N TYR A 127 -1.47 8.94 -6.40
CA TYR A 127 -2.35 8.96 -7.57
C TYR A 127 -2.38 7.69 -8.40
N SER A 128 -3.52 7.45 -9.01
CA SER A 128 -3.69 6.67 -10.23
C SER A 128 -4.49 7.49 -11.25
N ILE A 129 -4.01 7.53 -12.48
CA ILE A 129 -4.48 8.45 -13.52
C ILE A 129 -4.73 7.67 -14.81
N ALA A 130 -5.83 7.99 -15.51
CA ALA A 130 -6.02 7.60 -16.90
C ALA A 130 -6.40 8.85 -17.72
N ILE A 131 -5.58 9.18 -18.73
CA ILE A 131 -5.79 10.31 -19.64
C ILE A 131 -5.98 9.78 -21.06
N TRP A 132 -7.10 10.16 -21.68
CA TRP A 132 -7.31 10.00 -23.12
C TRP A 132 -6.88 11.26 -23.86
N ASP A 133 -6.02 11.09 -24.86
CA ASP A 133 -5.55 12.12 -25.80
C ASP A 133 -6.16 11.82 -27.18
N ALA A 134 -7.22 12.53 -27.54
CA ALA A 134 -7.95 12.30 -28.77
C ALA A 134 -7.13 12.68 -30.02
N VAL A 135 -6.24 13.68 -29.91
CA VAL A 135 -5.38 14.12 -31.03
C VAL A 135 -4.37 13.04 -31.40
N ARG A 136 -3.77 12.41 -30.38
CA ARG A 136 -2.77 11.35 -30.58
C ARG A 136 -3.39 9.94 -30.57
N ARG A 137 -4.70 9.84 -30.35
CA ARG A 137 -5.44 8.57 -30.21
C ARG A 137 -4.73 7.62 -29.25
N ARG A 138 -4.44 8.09 -28.05
CA ARG A 138 -3.74 7.31 -27.03
C ARG A 138 -4.35 7.42 -25.64
N LEU A 139 -4.30 6.32 -24.91
CA LEU A 139 -4.59 6.26 -23.50
C LEU A 139 -3.27 6.22 -22.70
N VAL A 140 -3.14 7.10 -21.71
CA VAL A 140 -2.00 7.13 -20.80
C VAL A 140 -2.49 6.78 -19.41
N LEU A 141 -1.93 5.73 -18.83
CA LEU A 141 -2.13 5.32 -17.45
C LEU A 141 -0.90 5.67 -16.62
N ALA A 142 -1.05 6.14 -15.40
CA ALA A 142 0.07 6.40 -14.51
C ALA A 142 -0.26 6.06 -13.06
N ARG A 143 0.76 5.65 -12.30
CA ARG A 143 0.65 5.33 -10.89
C ARG A 143 1.78 5.97 -10.08
N ASP A 144 1.48 6.50 -8.90
CA ASP A 144 2.40 7.24 -8.05
C ASP A 144 3.70 6.48 -7.71
N PRO A 145 4.77 7.18 -7.26
CA PRO A 145 6.10 6.61 -7.00
C PRO A 145 6.11 5.43 -6.03
N PHE A 146 5.24 5.43 -5.02
CA PHE A 146 5.17 4.36 -4.02
C PHE A 146 4.11 3.31 -4.33
N GLY A 147 3.17 3.60 -5.26
CA GLY A 147 2.03 2.74 -5.56
C GLY A 147 0.92 2.82 -4.50
N MET A 148 0.77 4.00 -3.87
CA MET A 148 -0.26 4.23 -2.85
C MET A 148 -1.67 4.06 -3.41
N LYS A 149 -1.91 4.52 -4.65
CA LYS A 149 -3.20 4.34 -5.30
C LYS A 149 -3.16 3.14 -6.25
N PRO A 150 -4.09 2.20 -6.11
CA PRO A 150 -4.11 1.01 -6.94
C PRO A 150 -4.55 1.34 -8.38
N LEU A 151 -3.94 0.67 -9.35
CA LEU A 151 -4.34 0.69 -10.74
C LEU A 151 -4.03 -0.66 -11.38
N TYR A 152 -5.08 -1.32 -11.85
CA TYR A 152 -5.00 -2.64 -12.47
C TYR A 152 -5.48 -2.58 -13.90
N TYR A 153 -4.96 -3.47 -14.74
CA TYR A 153 -5.37 -3.57 -16.12
C TYR A 153 -5.42 -5.03 -16.59
N ALA A 154 -6.30 -5.27 -17.55
CA ALA A 154 -6.38 -6.50 -18.31
C ALA A 154 -6.33 -6.15 -19.80
N ASP A 155 -5.50 -6.85 -20.56
CA ASP A 155 -5.29 -6.64 -21.99
C ASP A 155 -5.42 -7.96 -22.73
N ASP A 156 -6.35 -8.02 -23.69
CA ASP A 156 -6.57 -9.19 -24.52
C ASP A 156 -5.85 -9.11 -25.90
N GLY A 157 -4.99 -8.10 -26.09
CA GLY A 157 -4.28 -7.81 -27.33
C GLY A 157 -5.07 -6.96 -28.34
N ARG A 158 -6.31 -6.58 -27.98
CA ARG A 158 -7.20 -5.72 -28.80
C ARG A 158 -7.91 -4.66 -27.96
N THR A 159 -8.24 -5.00 -26.73
CA THR A 159 -9.00 -4.14 -25.80
C THR A 159 -8.33 -4.17 -24.44
N LEU A 160 -7.94 -2.98 -23.98
CA LEU A 160 -7.46 -2.76 -22.62
C LEU A 160 -8.64 -2.37 -21.72
N ARG A 161 -8.70 -2.99 -20.55
CA ARG A 161 -9.61 -2.66 -19.45
C ARG A 161 -8.78 -2.22 -18.25
N VAL A 162 -9.18 -1.15 -17.59
CA VAL A 162 -8.46 -0.60 -16.44
C VAL A 162 -9.42 -0.24 -15.33
N ALA A 163 -9.05 -0.51 -14.07
CA ALA A 163 -9.79 -0.06 -12.90
C ALA A 163 -8.91 0.09 -11.66
N SER A 164 -9.42 0.81 -10.66
CA SER A 164 -8.78 0.91 -9.34
C SER A 164 -8.86 -0.38 -8.52
N GLN A 165 -9.70 -1.35 -8.91
CA GLN A 165 -9.85 -2.62 -8.21
C GLN A 165 -9.86 -3.79 -9.19
N VAL A 166 -9.24 -4.90 -8.78
CA VAL A 166 -9.23 -6.17 -9.52
C VAL A 166 -10.65 -6.71 -9.68
N LYS A 167 -11.42 -6.73 -8.58
CA LYS A 167 -12.81 -7.20 -8.59
C LYS A 167 -13.69 -6.39 -9.52
N ALA A 168 -13.43 -5.09 -9.64
CA ALA A 168 -14.19 -4.22 -10.56
C ALA A 168 -13.98 -4.64 -12.02
N ILE A 169 -12.76 -4.96 -12.45
CA ILE A 169 -12.49 -5.47 -13.81
C ILE A 169 -13.28 -6.76 -14.06
N LEU A 170 -13.32 -7.68 -13.09
CA LEU A 170 -14.07 -8.92 -13.21
C LEU A 170 -15.58 -8.70 -13.29
N CYS A 171 -16.10 -7.70 -12.58
CA CYS A 171 -17.53 -7.34 -12.64
C CYS A 171 -17.99 -6.89 -14.04
N GLY A 172 -17.07 -6.49 -14.92
CA GLY A 172 -17.35 -6.25 -16.34
C GLY A 172 -17.76 -7.51 -17.10
N GLY A 173 -17.51 -8.71 -16.58
CA GLY A 173 -18.00 -9.99 -17.09
C GLY A 173 -17.24 -10.55 -18.31
N VAL A 174 -16.23 -9.84 -18.82
CA VAL A 174 -15.46 -10.23 -20.02
C VAL A 174 -14.12 -10.87 -19.68
N VAL A 175 -13.48 -10.44 -18.60
CA VAL A 175 -12.17 -10.93 -18.18
C VAL A 175 -12.32 -12.21 -17.36
N ALA A 176 -11.59 -13.26 -17.75
CA ALA A 176 -11.60 -14.54 -17.04
C ALA A 176 -11.00 -14.43 -15.63
N SER A 177 -11.59 -15.17 -14.67
CA SER A 177 -11.18 -15.21 -13.27
C SER A 177 -10.26 -16.39 -12.94
N SER A 178 -9.53 -16.93 -13.93
CA SER A 178 -8.53 -17.98 -13.71
C SER A 178 -7.41 -17.49 -12.79
N LEU A 179 -7.00 -18.34 -11.84
CA LEU A 179 -6.00 -17.97 -10.83
C LEU A 179 -4.58 -17.96 -11.41
N ASP A 180 -3.80 -16.97 -11.00
CA ASP A 180 -2.39 -16.82 -11.34
C ASP A 180 -1.51 -17.65 -10.37
N ALA A 181 -0.60 -18.44 -10.90
CA ALA A 181 0.27 -19.30 -10.08
C ALA A 181 1.28 -18.49 -9.24
N ALA A 182 1.88 -17.43 -9.81
CA ALA A 182 2.79 -16.55 -9.09
C ALA A 182 2.05 -15.75 -8.00
N GLY A 183 0.81 -15.34 -8.27
CA GLY A 183 -0.05 -14.67 -7.29
C GLY A 183 -0.37 -15.57 -6.10
N GLN A 184 -0.71 -16.85 -6.32
CA GLN A 184 -0.97 -17.82 -5.26
C GLN A 184 0.28 -18.11 -4.43
N VAL A 185 1.42 -18.37 -5.08
CA VAL A 185 2.71 -18.60 -4.43
C VAL A 185 3.13 -17.37 -3.63
N GLY A 186 3.01 -16.17 -4.20
CA GLY A 186 3.33 -14.91 -3.56
C GLY A 186 2.52 -14.70 -2.27
N PHE A 187 1.22 -14.97 -2.31
CA PHE A 187 0.36 -14.84 -1.13
C PHE A 187 0.76 -15.77 0.00
N PHE A 188 0.95 -17.06 -0.25
CA PHE A 188 1.37 -17.98 0.83
C PHE A 188 2.80 -17.72 1.30
N LEU A 189 3.68 -17.25 0.41
CA LEU A 189 5.06 -16.94 0.76
C LEU A 189 5.16 -15.70 1.66
N LEU A 190 4.40 -14.63 1.35
CA LEU A 190 4.58 -13.29 1.93
C LEU A 190 3.38 -12.79 2.75
N GLY A 191 2.20 -13.40 2.62
CA GLY A 191 0.95 -12.93 3.22
C GLY A 191 0.21 -11.89 2.37
N TYR A 192 0.72 -11.58 1.17
CA TYR A 192 0.15 -10.67 0.18
C TYR A 192 0.57 -11.07 -1.24
N VAL A 193 -0.14 -10.57 -2.25
CA VAL A 193 0.23 -10.81 -3.66
C VAL A 193 1.22 -9.73 -4.11
N PRO A 194 2.46 -10.05 -4.50
CA PRO A 194 3.44 -9.06 -4.93
C PRO A 194 3.14 -8.54 -6.35
N GLU A 195 3.35 -7.24 -6.58
CA GLU A 195 3.28 -6.64 -7.91
C GLU A 195 4.40 -7.16 -8.82
N PRO A 196 4.14 -7.24 -10.15
CA PRO A 196 2.93 -6.80 -10.87
C PRO A 196 1.80 -7.85 -10.92
N TRP A 197 1.96 -8.99 -10.23
CA TRP A 197 0.93 -10.04 -10.23
C TRP A 197 -0.31 -9.62 -9.44
N THR A 198 -1.43 -10.21 -9.83
CA THR A 198 -2.64 -10.31 -9.01
C THR A 198 -2.94 -11.79 -8.80
N ILE A 199 -4.01 -12.11 -8.09
CA ILE A 199 -4.43 -13.52 -7.99
C ILE A 199 -5.05 -14.05 -9.29
N TYR A 200 -5.29 -13.21 -10.28
CA TYR A 200 -5.86 -13.58 -11.57
C TYR A 200 -4.83 -13.40 -12.70
N ASP A 201 -4.70 -14.41 -13.55
CA ASP A 201 -3.67 -14.47 -14.60
C ASP A 201 -3.81 -13.37 -15.67
N LYS A 202 -5.04 -12.94 -15.94
CA LYS A 202 -5.35 -11.92 -16.96
C LYS A 202 -5.30 -10.49 -16.45
N ILE A 203 -5.11 -10.27 -15.16
CA ILE A 203 -5.10 -8.94 -14.55
C ILE A 203 -3.72 -8.67 -13.93
N LYS A 204 -3.13 -7.53 -14.28
CA LYS A 204 -1.84 -7.09 -13.74
C LYS A 204 -1.98 -5.73 -13.07
N ALA A 205 -1.16 -5.50 -12.04
CA ALA A 205 -1.00 -4.17 -11.46
C ALA A 205 -0.08 -3.32 -12.34
N LEU A 206 -0.43 -2.04 -12.58
CA LEU A 206 0.52 -1.09 -13.14
C LEU A 206 1.63 -0.85 -12.10
N PRO A 207 2.90 -1.07 -12.42
CA PRO A 207 3.98 -0.89 -11.46
C PRO A 207 4.06 0.55 -10.93
N ALA A 208 4.41 0.71 -9.66
CA ALA A 208 4.61 2.01 -9.03
C ALA A 208 5.68 2.84 -9.72
N GLY A 209 5.51 4.15 -9.83
CA GLY A 209 6.45 5.05 -10.51
C GLY A 209 6.50 4.88 -12.02
N HIS A 210 5.48 4.25 -12.63
CA HIS A 210 5.42 4.02 -14.08
C HIS A 210 4.21 4.66 -14.72
N CYS A 211 4.37 5.00 -16.01
CA CYS A 211 3.27 5.28 -16.91
C CYS A 211 3.27 4.28 -18.08
N LEU A 212 2.06 3.82 -18.45
CA LEU A 212 1.81 2.95 -19.59
C LEU A 212 1.08 3.76 -20.67
N THR A 213 1.67 3.85 -21.85
CA THR A 213 1.08 4.52 -23.01
C THR A 213 0.63 3.48 -24.03
N ILE A 214 -0.65 3.52 -24.38
CA ILE A 214 -1.30 2.66 -25.36
C ILE A 214 -1.76 3.53 -26.53
N GLU A 215 -1.25 3.29 -27.74
CA GLU A 215 -1.63 3.98 -28.97
C GLU A 215 -2.16 2.97 -29.99
N GLU A 216 -3.14 3.39 -30.80
CA GLU A 216 -3.62 2.54 -31.89
C GLU A 216 -2.49 2.20 -32.86
N GLY A 217 -2.35 0.92 -33.19
CA GLY A 217 -1.37 0.43 -34.17
C GLY A 217 0.10 0.49 -33.72
N ARG A 218 0.36 0.74 -32.44
CA ARG A 218 1.72 0.77 -31.88
C ARG A 218 1.88 -0.19 -30.71
N PRO A 219 3.10 -0.69 -30.46
CA PRO A 219 3.40 -1.44 -29.23
C PRO A 219 3.17 -0.57 -27.99
N HIS A 220 2.68 -1.17 -26.93
CA HIS A 220 2.54 -0.50 -25.64
C HIS A 220 3.91 -0.09 -25.10
N ARG A 221 3.97 1.10 -24.49
CA ARG A 221 5.20 1.63 -23.93
C ARG A 221 5.04 1.86 -22.42
N LEU A 222 5.71 1.02 -21.64
CA LEU A 222 5.88 1.21 -20.20
C LEU A 222 7.11 2.09 -19.96
N THR A 223 6.94 3.21 -19.28
CA THR A 223 8.01 4.18 -18.96
C THR A 223 8.08 4.39 -17.47
N GLN A 224 9.25 4.19 -16.88
CA GLN A 224 9.50 4.50 -15.49
C GLN A 224 9.90 5.97 -15.33
N PHE A 225 9.11 6.73 -14.57
CA PHE A 225 9.40 8.13 -14.27
C PHE A 225 9.98 8.33 -12.86
N CYS A 226 9.81 7.33 -11.97
CA CYS A 226 10.40 7.32 -10.64
C CYS A 226 10.80 5.88 -10.26
N ASP A 227 11.99 5.72 -9.71
CA ASP A 227 12.52 4.44 -9.21
C ASP A 227 13.04 4.63 -7.78
N ILE A 228 12.30 4.15 -6.78
CA ILE A 228 12.68 4.26 -5.36
C ILE A 228 14.06 3.64 -5.10
N ARG A 229 14.43 2.56 -5.81
CA ARG A 229 15.77 1.96 -5.71
C ARG A 229 16.85 2.96 -6.13
N ARG A 230 16.65 3.68 -7.25
CA ARG A 230 17.60 4.72 -7.70
C ARG A 230 17.65 5.89 -6.74
N GLU A 231 16.49 6.37 -6.27
CA GLU A 231 16.43 7.43 -5.26
C GLU A 231 17.29 7.07 -4.03
N LEU A 232 17.23 5.82 -3.56
CA LEU A 232 18.02 5.35 -2.43
C LEU A 232 19.50 5.09 -2.77
N ALA A 233 19.80 4.65 -4.00
CA ALA A 233 21.19 4.47 -4.44
C ALA A 233 21.93 5.80 -4.54
N ASP A 234 21.26 6.84 -5.02
CA ASP A 234 21.85 8.18 -5.22
C ASP A 234 22.13 8.91 -3.88
N ILE A 235 21.42 8.53 -2.80
CA ILE A 235 21.61 9.11 -1.45
C ILE A 235 23.03 8.94 -0.91
N GLY A 236 23.70 7.85 -1.23
CA GLY A 236 25.07 7.57 -0.76
C GLY A 236 26.12 8.62 -1.14
N HIS A 237 25.80 9.52 -2.05
CA HIS A 237 26.69 10.55 -2.60
C HIS A 237 26.34 11.98 -2.14
N GLY A 238 25.33 12.14 -1.26
CA GLY A 238 24.87 13.44 -0.76
C GLY A 238 25.77 14.04 0.34
N PRO A 239 25.63 15.35 0.62
CA PRO A 239 26.37 16.01 1.68
C PRO A 239 25.97 15.44 3.05
N ARG A 240 26.98 15.10 3.88
CA ARG A 240 26.76 14.71 5.28
C ARG A 240 26.49 15.94 6.13
N LEU A 241 25.44 15.90 6.93
CA LEU A 241 25.20 16.91 7.96
C LEU A 241 26.00 16.50 9.20
N ASP A 242 27.10 17.19 9.46
CA ASP A 242 28.02 16.85 10.55
C ASP A 242 27.56 17.30 11.95
N ASN A 243 26.35 17.88 12.05
CA ASN A 243 25.81 18.40 13.31
C ASN A 243 24.41 17.81 13.59
N ASP A 244 24.30 17.03 14.68
CA ASP A 244 23.08 16.36 15.13
C ASP A 244 21.87 17.30 15.30
N ILE A 245 22.10 18.56 15.73
CA ILE A 245 21.02 19.54 15.91
C ILE A 245 20.48 20.00 14.56
N ALA A 246 21.33 20.26 13.57
CA ALA A 246 20.94 20.65 12.23
C ALA A 246 20.21 19.49 11.51
N ALA A 247 20.69 18.27 11.73
CA ALA A 247 20.07 17.04 11.21
C ALA A 247 18.65 16.86 11.77
N ALA A 248 18.48 16.97 13.08
CA ALA A 248 17.19 16.86 13.74
C ALA A 248 16.18 17.94 13.28
N GLU A 249 16.65 19.19 13.12
CA GLU A 249 15.81 20.30 12.65
C GLU A 249 15.42 20.13 11.17
N SER A 250 16.31 19.59 10.32
CA SER A 250 15.99 19.26 8.93
C SER A 250 14.89 18.21 8.85
N ILE A 251 15.02 17.11 9.60
CA ILE A 251 13.98 16.06 9.68
C ILE A 251 12.65 16.65 10.15
N ARG A 252 12.66 17.47 11.22
CA ARG A 252 11.43 18.07 11.74
C ARG A 252 10.77 18.98 10.72
N ARG A 253 11.53 19.82 10.03
CA ARG A 253 11.03 20.73 9.00
C ARG A 253 10.43 19.95 7.83
N ALA A 254 11.11 18.92 7.33
CA ALA A 254 10.64 18.09 6.23
C ALA A 254 9.33 17.36 6.58
N LEU A 255 9.26 16.78 7.79
CA LEU A 255 8.06 16.13 8.29
C LEU A 255 6.90 17.13 8.48
N ALA A 256 7.16 18.31 9.06
CA ALA A 256 6.15 19.34 9.25
C ALA A 256 5.58 19.83 7.91
N GLN A 257 6.45 20.01 6.91
CA GLN A 257 6.03 20.36 5.56
C GLN A 257 5.17 19.25 4.94
N SER A 258 5.57 17.99 5.06
CA SER A 258 4.80 16.87 4.53
C SER A 258 3.44 16.77 5.23
N VAL A 259 3.37 16.84 6.55
CA VAL A 259 2.12 16.82 7.31
C VAL A 259 1.20 17.96 6.84
N SER A 260 1.70 19.19 6.75
CA SER A 260 0.91 20.35 6.28
C SER A 260 0.32 20.14 4.88
N GLN A 261 1.09 19.56 3.95
CA GLN A 261 0.62 19.27 2.59
C GLN A 261 -0.50 18.22 2.58
N HIS A 262 -0.43 17.22 3.45
CA HIS A 262 -1.44 16.15 3.54
C HIS A 262 -2.75 16.59 4.21
N PHE A 263 -2.80 17.79 4.82
CA PHE A 263 -4.03 18.40 5.30
C PHE A 263 -4.81 19.19 4.23
N ILE A 264 -4.25 19.38 3.03
CA ILE A 264 -4.94 20.11 1.96
C ILE A 264 -6.21 19.34 1.57
N ALA A 265 -7.37 19.89 1.95
CA ALA A 265 -8.71 19.38 1.66
C ALA A 265 -9.73 20.48 1.91
N ASP A 266 -10.93 20.36 1.30
CA ASP A 266 -12.09 21.21 1.57
C ASP A 266 -13.07 20.52 2.56
N VAL A 267 -12.62 19.45 3.21
CA VAL A 267 -13.31 18.68 4.26
C VAL A 267 -12.41 18.51 5.48
N PRO A 268 -12.96 18.26 6.67
CA PRO A 268 -12.15 17.94 7.85
C PRO A 268 -11.27 16.69 7.64
N VAL A 269 -10.01 16.76 8.08
CA VAL A 269 -9.04 15.67 8.04
C VAL A 269 -8.71 15.26 9.48
N GLY A 270 -8.97 14.00 9.82
CA GLY A 270 -8.65 13.42 11.13
C GLY A 270 -7.25 12.82 11.20
N VAL A 271 -6.89 12.29 12.37
CA VAL A 271 -5.62 11.58 12.62
C VAL A 271 -5.89 10.23 13.25
N PHE A 272 -5.38 9.15 12.65
CA PHE A 272 -5.31 7.85 13.32
C PHE A 272 -4.16 7.87 14.33
N LEU A 273 -4.50 7.79 15.59
CA LEU A 273 -3.57 7.91 16.71
C LEU A 273 -3.44 6.56 17.43
N SER A 274 -2.24 6.03 17.47
CA SER A 274 -1.84 4.96 18.38
C SER A 274 -0.87 5.55 19.41
N ALA A 275 -0.42 4.76 20.37
CA ALA A 275 0.67 5.18 21.26
C ALA A 275 2.06 5.10 20.57
N GLY A 276 2.09 4.74 19.29
CA GLY A 276 3.32 4.63 18.49
C GLY A 276 3.94 5.98 18.15
N LEU A 277 5.27 6.02 18.04
CA LEU A 277 6.04 7.25 17.77
C LEU A 277 5.63 7.94 16.46
N ASP A 278 5.31 7.18 15.41
CA ASP A 278 4.97 7.72 14.09
C ASP A 278 3.67 8.51 14.15
N SER A 279 2.60 7.90 14.66
CA SER A 279 1.30 8.54 14.81
C SER A 279 1.36 9.73 15.78
N SER A 280 2.14 9.60 16.85
CA SER A 280 2.36 10.69 17.82
C SER A 280 3.11 11.87 17.19
N SER A 281 4.09 11.61 16.32
CA SER A 281 4.81 12.66 15.60
C SER A 281 3.90 13.40 14.62
N ILE A 282 3.04 12.67 13.90
CA ILE A 282 2.03 13.28 13.02
C ILE A 282 1.05 14.11 13.84
N ALA A 283 0.53 13.59 14.97
CA ALA A 283 -0.38 14.31 15.85
C ALA A 283 0.24 15.62 16.37
N ALA A 284 1.49 15.58 16.83
CA ALA A 284 2.23 16.73 17.31
C ALA A 284 2.42 17.80 16.21
N LEU A 285 2.87 17.38 15.02
CA LEU A 285 3.09 18.29 13.89
C LEU A 285 1.77 18.87 13.37
N SER A 286 0.70 18.11 13.39
CA SER A 286 -0.65 18.58 13.02
C SER A 286 -1.13 19.69 13.95
N ALA A 287 -0.97 19.50 15.26
CA ALA A 287 -1.34 20.51 16.26
C ALA A 287 -0.47 21.78 16.10
N GLN A 288 0.84 21.65 15.84
CA GLN A 288 1.75 22.77 15.63
C GLN A 288 1.47 23.57 14.35
N ALA A 289 0.88 22.94 13.32
CA ALA A 289 0.51 23.61 12.08
C ALA A 289 -0.69 24.58 12.23
N GLY A 290 -1.30 24.68 13.42
CA GLY A 290 -2.40 25.59 13.72
C GLY A 290 -3.72 25.18 13.06
N LEU A 291 -3.87 23.92 12.70
CA LEU A 291 -5.04 23.36 12.00
C LEU A 291 -6.15 22.93 12.97
N ALA A 292 -6.04 23.28 14.26
CA ALA A 292 -7.01 22.92 15.30
C ALA A 292 -8.41 23.55 15.06
N PRO A 293 -9.49 22.88 15.50
CA PRO A 293 -9.52 21.61 16.23
C PRO A 293 -9.31 20.40 15.30
N ILE A 294 -8.46 19.46 15.72
CA ILE A 294 -8.19 18.22 14.99
C ILE A 294 -8.78 17.05 15.78
N ASP A 295 -9.60 16.26 15.09
CA ASP A 295 -10.10 15.01 15.65
C ASP A 295 -9.07 13.89 15.48
N SER A 296 -8.87 13.10 16.53
CA SER A 296 -8.04 11.90 16.52
C SER A 296 -8.85 10.68 16.94
N ILE A 297 -8.53 9.53 16.36
CA ILE A 297 -9.21 8.27 16.68
C ILE A 297 -8.21 7.16 16.96
N THR A 298 -8.47 6.40 18.02
CA THR A 298 -7.75 5.19 18.41
C THR A 298 -8.70 4.00 18.40
N LEU A 299 -8.21 2.86 17.91
CA LEU A 299 -8.89 1.58 17.98
C LEU A 299 -8.39 0.80 19.21
N GLY A 300 -9.29 0.34 20.06
CA GLY A 300 -9.03 -0.59 21.15
C GLY A 300 -9.71 -1.94 20.89
N PHE A 301 -9.11 -3.01 21.38
CA PHE A 301 -9.72 -4.35 21.36
C PHE A 301 -10.10 -4.77 22.76
N LYS A 302 -11.34 -5.25 22.94
CA LYS A 302 -11.84 -5.64 24.27
C LYS A 302 -11.02 -6.76 24.92
N GLU A 303 -10.43 -7.62 24.10
CA GLU A 303 -9.53 -8.71 24.52
C GLU A 303 -8.20 -8.22 25.11
N TYR A 304 -7.79 -6.98 24.80
CA TYR A 304 -6.52 -6.40 25.25
C TYR A 304 -6.68 -5.39 26.40
N VAL A 305 -7.91 -5.11 26.83
CA VAL A 305 -8.17 -4.14 27.94
C VAL A 305 -7.29 -4.45 29.15
N GLY A 306 -6.50 -3.46 29.58
CA GLY A 306 -5.59 -3.56 30.72
C GLY A 306 -4.35 -4.44 30.50
N SER A 307 -4.12 -4.95 29.30
CA SER A 307 -2.89 -5.65 28.94
C SER A 307 -1.83 -4.70 28.38
N ALA A 308 -0.60 -5.19 28.21
CA ALA A 308 0.48 -4.42 27.55
C ALA A 308 0.19 -4.11 26.07
N SER A 309 -0.79 -4.76 25.46
CA SER A 309 -1.24 -4.53 24.08
C SER A 309 -2.35 -3.48 23.96
N ASP A 310 -2.87 -2.98 25.09
CA ASP A 310 -3.84 -1.88 25.12
C ASP A 310 -3.10 -0.54 25.02
N GLU A 311 -3.28 0.14 23.89
CA GLU A 311 -2.65 1.45 23.62
C GLU A 311 -3.61 2.62 23.87
N THR A 312 -4.86 2.37 24.25
CA THR A 312 -5.92 3.39 24.27
C THR A 312 -5.68 4.48 25.32
N LEU A 313 -5.22 4.10 26.51
CA LEU A 313 -4.95 5.07 27.58
C LEU A 313 -3.79 6.01 27.22
N GLU A 314 -2.73 5.47 26.67
CA GLU A 314 -1.57 6.25 26.24
C GLU A 314 -1.90 7.16 25.05
N ALA A 315 -2.67 6.67 24.10
CA ALA A 315 -3.13 7.48 22.97
C ALA A 315 -3.99 8.67 23.47
N ALA A 316 -4.85 8.45 24.46
CA ALA A 316 -5.62 9.53 25.08
C ALA A 316 -4.72 10.57 25.79
N VAL A 317 -3.67 10.12 26.49
CA VAL A 317 -2.66 11.02 27.12
C VAL A 317 -1.92 11.85 26.06
N ILE A 318 -1.52 11.22 24.94
CA ILE A 318 -0.85 11.90 23.83
C ILE A 318 -1.79 12.92 23.18
N ALA A 319 -3.03 12.55 22.92
CA ALA A 319 -4.04 13.44 22.35
C ALA A 319 -4.27 14.67 23.25
N ALA A 320 -4.41 14.47 24.56
CA ALA A 320 -4.56 15.54 25.53
C ALA A 320 -3.34 16.48 25.56
N ALA A 321 -2.13 15.91 25.47
CA ALA A 321 -0.89 16.70 25.45
C ALA A 321 -0.80 17.65 24.23
N PHE A 322 -1.42 17.29 23.11
CA PHE A 322 -1.43 18.10 21.87
C PHE A 322 -2.76 18.84 21.65
N GLY A 323 -3.73 18.76 22.60
CA GLY A 323 -5.01 19.44 22.48
C GLY A 323 -5.90 18.91 21.37
N LEU A 324 -5.81 17.61 21.07
CA LEU A 324 -6.65 16.95 20.06
C LEU A 324 -8.00 16.53 20.67
N ASN A 325 -9.06 16.60 19.88
CA ASN A 325 -10.35 16.01 20.21
C ASN A 325 -10.26 14.49 19.97
N HIS A 326 -10.20 13.70 21.05
CA HIS A 326 -9.84 12.28 20.97
C HIS A 326 -11.04 11.37 21.12
N HIS A 327 -11.13 10.38 20.20
CA HIS A 327 -12.16 9.36 20.18
C HIS A 327 -11.52 7.96 20.31
N THR A 328 -11.98 7.15 21.25
CA THR A 328 -11.60 5.74 21.35
C THR A 328 -12.75 4.86 20.88
N HIS A 329 -12.49 3.98 19.92
CA HIS A 329 -13.46 3.00 19.43
C HIS A 329 -13.03 1.59 19.81
N TRP A 330 -13.95 0.85 20.48
CA TRP A 330 -13.69 -0.51 20.94
C TRP A 330 -14.30 -1.54 19.99
N VAL A 331 -13.50 -2.54 19.62
CA VAL A 331 -13.90 -3.68 18.81
C VAL A 331 -13.83 -4.96 19.64
N SER A 332 -14.85 -5.79 19.56
CA SER A 332 -14.94 -7.10 20.19
C SER A 332 -14.92 -8.23 19.16
N LYS A 333 -14.79 -9.47 19.62
CA LYS A 333 -14.99 -10.67 18.81
C LYS A 333 -16.35 -10.70 18.10
N ASP A 334 -17.40 -10.24 18.75
CA ASP A 334 -18.75 -10.25 18.16
C ASP A 334 -18.88 -9.19 17.07
N ASP A 335 -18.24 -8.01 17.23
CA ASP A 335 -18.14 -7.01 16.17
C ASP A 335 -17.39 -7.56 14.95
N PHE A 336 -16.29 -8.30 15.17
CA PHE A 336 -15.56 -8.95 14.10
C PHE A 336 -16.41 -9.97 13.37
N LYS A 337 -17.13 -10.84 14.08
CA LYS A 337 -18.03 -11.83 13.46
C LYS A 337 -19.13 -11.18 12.62
N ALA A 338 -19.75 -10.14 13.13
CA ALA A 338 -20.81 -9.41 12.44
C ALA A 338 -20.32 -8.73 11.14
N GLU A 339 -19.05 -8.33 11.08
CA GLU A 339 -18.46 -7.64 9.94
C GLU A 339 -17.63 -8.55 9.01
N ALA A 340 -17.31 -9.78 9.40
CA ALA A 340 -16.39 -10.65 8.67
C ALA A 340 -16.78 -10.85 7.20
N GLY A 341 -18.06 -11.04 6.89
CA GLY A 341 -18.56 -11.15 5.52
C GLY A 341 -18.22 -9.92 4.69
N ARG A 342 -18.54 -8.72 5.19
CA ARG A 342 -18.27 -7.44 4.52
C ARG A 342 -16.78 -7.15 4.38
N LEU A 343 -15.98 -7.54 5.38
CA LEU A 343 -14.53 -7.39 5.35
C LEU A 343 -13.93 -8.21 4.19
N PHE A 344 -14.33 -9.48 4.03
CA PHE A 344 -13.87 -10.32 2.90
C PHE A 344 -14.38 -9.81 1.55
N GLU A 345 -15.61 -9.31 1.50
CA GLU A 345 -16.13 -8.67 0.28
C GLU A 345 -15.35 -7.40 -0.09
N ALA A 346 -14.93 -6.62 0.90
CA ALA A 346 -14.16 -5.40 0.68
C ALA A 346 -12.72 -5.68 0.23
N MET A 347 -12.11 -6.78 0.69
CA MET A 347 -10.73 -7.16 0.36
C MET A 347 -10.59 -7.43 -1.15
N ASP A 348 -9.91 -6.54 -1.87
CA ASP A 348 -9.79 -6.61 -3.34
C ASP A 348 -8.88 -7.75 -3.81
N GLN A 349 -7.80 -8.00 -3.08
CA GLN A 349 -6.90 -9.15 -3.23
C GLN A 349 -6.57 -9.73 -1.85
N PRO A 350 -6.19 -11.03 -1.75
CA PRO A 350 -5.92 -11.64 -0.46
C PRO A 350 -4.76 -10.93 0.27
N SER A 351 -4.97 -10.57 1.54
CA SER A 351 -3.98 -10.01 2.44
C SER A 351 -4.19 -10.56 3.85
N THR A 352 -3.10 -10.88 4.54
CA THR A 352 -3.16 -11.35 5.93
C THR A 352 -3.25 -10.23 6.96
N ASP A 353 -3.26 -8.98 6.51
CA ASP A 353 -3.34 -7.77 7.34
C ASP A 353 -4.54 -6.89 6.92
N GLY A 354 -4.64 -5.65 7.42
CA GLY A 354 -5.67 -4.67 7.04
C GLY A 354 -6.93 -4.68 7.90
N ILE A 355 -7.14 -5.66 8.78
CA ILE A 355 -8.34 -5.76 9.65
C ILE A 355 -8.44 -4.54 10.57
N ASN A 356 -7.34 -4.17 11.21
CA ASN A 356 -7.25 -2.98 12.06
C ASN A 356 -7.63 -1.71 11.30
N THR A 357 -7.12 -1.57 10.08
CA THR A 357 -7.39 -0.44 9.18
C THR A 357 -8.86 -0.42 8.76
N TYR A 358 -9.47 -1.58 8.52
CA TYR A 358 -10.90 -1.69 8.24
C TYR A 358 -11.75 -1.15 9.41
N PHE A 359 -11.49 -1.60 10.63
CA PHE A 359 -12.28 -1.18 11.79
C PHE A 359 -12.05 0.28 12.18
N VAL A 360 -10.82 0.80 12.13
CA VAL A 360 -10.57 2.21 12.42
C VAL A 360 -11.20 3.12 11.36
N SER A 361 -11.23 2.69 10.10
CA SER A 361 -11.89 3.43 9.02
C SER A 361 -13.41 3.41 9.16
N ARG A 362 -13.99 2.28 9.58
CA ARG A 362 -15.41 2.19 9.93
C ARG A 362 -15.78 3.17 11.05
N ALA A 363 -14.97 3.21 12.10
CA ALA A 363 -15.17 4.13 13.21
C ALA A 363 -15.01 5.61 12.78
N ALA A 364 -14.00 5.91 11.96
CA ALA A 364 -13.79 7.25 11.40
C ALA A 364 -14.99 7.69 10.54
N ARG A 365 -15.55 6.79 9.73
CA ARG A 365 -16.77 7.07 8.95
C ARG A 365 -17.98 7.40 9.84
N ALA A 366 -18.14 6.68 10.96
CA ALA A 366 -19.21 6.92 11.92
C ALA A 366 -19.10 8.31 12.58
N LEU A 367 -17.88 8.84 12.71
CA LEU A 367 -17.60 10.21 13.19
C LEU A 367 -17.70 11.28 12.08
N GLY A 368 -18.05 10.89 10.85
CA GLY A 368 -18.21 11.81 9.72
C GLY A 368 -16.91 12.14 8.96
N PHE A 369 -15.79 11.47 9.24
CA PHE A 369 -14.56 11.69 8.49
C PHE A 369 -14.70 11.24 7.03
N LYS A 370 -13.99 11.92 6.14
CA LYS A 370 -13.73 11.49 4.76
C LYS A 370 -12.24 11.24 4.50
N ALA A 371 -11.36 11.87 5.29
CA ALA A 371 -9.92 11.68 5.20
C ALA A 371 -9.30 11.61 6.59
N ALA A 372 -8.20 10.85 6.71
CA ALA A 372 -7.42 10.75 7.95
C ALA A 372 -5.93 10.54 7.65
N LEU A 373 -5.06 11.13 8.49
CA LEU A 373 -3.62 10.91 8.44
C LEU A 373 -3.25 9.64 9.20
N SER A 374 -2.27 8.90 8.66
CA SER A 374 -1.71 7.68 9.26
C SER A 374 -0.19 7.79 9.38
N GLY A 375 0.37 7.16 10.42
CA GLY A 375 1.81 7.06 10.66
C GLY A 375 2.56 6.02 9.81
N LEU A 376 1.92 5.43 8.80
CA LEU A 376 2.58 4.49 7.89
C LEU A 376 3.78 5.15 7.19
N GLY A 377 4.84 4.37 6.94
CA GLY A 377 6.07 4.82 6.30
C GLY A 377 7.21 5.18 7.28
N GLY A 378 6.90 5.44 8.56
CA GLY A 378 7.90 5.83 9.54
C GLY A 378 8.91 4.73 9.88
N ASP A 379 8.50 3.48 9.88
CA ASP A 379 9.40 2.36 10.12
C ASP A 379 10.36 2.11 8.95
N GLU A 380 9.91 2.38 7.74
CA GLU A 380 10.68 2.25 6.51
C GLU A 380 11.75 3.33 6.39
N ILE A 381 11.42 4.57 6.79
CA ILE A 381 12.37 5.69 6.78
C ILE A 381 13.38 5.58 7.92
N PHE A 382 12.92 5.36 9.15
CA PHE A 382 13.73 5.44 10.36
C PHE A 382 14.26 4.10 10.88
N GLY A 383 14.13 3.01 10.12
CA GLY A 383 14.68 1.71 10.50
C GLY A 383 14.00 1.05 11.71
N GLY A 384 12.65 1.16 11.82
CA GLY A 384 11.89 0.66 12.97
C GLY A 384 11.76 -0.86 13.05
N TYR A 385 11.97 -1.60 11.97
CA TYR A 385 11.81 -3.05 11.93
C TYR A 385 13.06 -3.82 12.40
N PRO A 386 12.89 -5.00 13.01
CA PRO A 386 14.02 -5.88 13.34
C PRO A 386 14.87 -6.30 12.12
N SER A 387 14.30 -6.29 10.91
CA SER A 387 14.97 -6.60 9.65
C SER A 387 16.24 -5.75 9.43
N TYR A 388 16.23 -4.47 9.81
CA TYR A 388 17.38 -3.56 9.70
C TYR A 388 18.63 -4.05 10.43
N ARG A 389 18.47 -4.85 11.50
CA ARG A 389 19.58 -5.43 12.27
C ARG A 389 19.82 -6.88 11.94
N GLN A 390 18.74 -7.65 11.72
CA GLN A 390 18.82 -9.11 11.57
C GLN A 390 19.32 -9.50 10.19
N VAL A 391 18.84 -8.86 9.11
CA VAL A 391 19.23 -9.24 7.75
C VAL A 391 20.71 -8.99 7.47
N PRO A 392 21.31 -7.84 7.77
CA PRO A 392 22.77 -7.64 7.59
C PRO A 392 23.61 -8.65 8.38
N ARG A 393 23.21 -8.95 9.63
CA ARG A 393 23.91 -9.95 10.46
C ARG A 393 23.86 -11.35 9.85
N LEU A 394 22.68 -11.75 9.33
CA LEU A 394 22.52 -13.05 8.66
C LEU A 394 23.41 -13.14 7.42
N VAL A 395 23.44 -12.08 6.60
CA VAL A 395 24.26 -12.04 5.39
C VAL A 395 25.76 -12.08 5.75
N SER A 396 26.19 -11.37 6.80
CA SER A 396 27.58 -11.41 7.27
C SER A 396 27.99 -12.82 7.75
N LEU A 397 27.11 -13.51 8.45
CA LEU A 397 27.33 -14.92 8.85
C LEU A 397 27.35 -15.84 7.64
N GLY A 398 26.46 -15.64 6.67
CA GLY A 398 26.37 -16.48 5.46
C GLY A 398 27.62 -16.44 4.59
N ARG A 399 28.38 -15.32 4.62
CA ARG A 399 29.67 -15.20 3.91
C ARG A 399 30.74 -16.15 4.44
N LEU A 400 30.61 -16.60 5.68
CA LEU A 400 31.53 -17.53 6.32
C LEU A 400 31.22 -18.99 6.06
N ILE A 401 30.07 -19.28 5.44
CA ILE A 401 29.56 -20.66 5.27
C ILE A 401 29.68 -21.06 3.79
N PRO A 402 30.46 -22.11 3.45
CA PRO A 402 30.59 -22.56 2.08
C PRO A 402 29.35 -23.35 1.61
N GLY A 403 28.68 -22.85 0.58
CA GLY A 403 27.74 -23.56 -0.30
C GLY A 403 26.28 -23.66 0.17
N LYS A 404 25.36 -23.27 -0.73
CA LYS A 404 23.89 -23.38 -0.56
C LYS A 404 23.40 -24.82 -0.32
N SER A 405 24.02 -25.79 -0.94
CA SER A 405 23.65 -27.23 -0.85
C SER A 405 23.81 -27.80 0.56
N LEU A 406 24.82 -27.36 1.31
CA LEU A 406 25.03 -27.75 2.70
C LEU A 406 23.87 -27.27 3.59
N GLY A 407 23.38 -26.06 3.35
CA GLY A 407 22.26 -25.46 4.08
C GLY A 407 20.97 -26.26 3.95
N ALA A 408 20.63 -26.72 2.75
CA ALA A 408 19.43 -27.54 2.51
C ALA A 408 19.52 -28.91 3.23
N GLY A 409 20.72 -29.53 3.27
CA GLY A 409 20.97 -30.74 4.02
C GLY A 409 20.77 -30.57 5.52
N VAL A 410 21.37 -29.52 6.09
CA VAL A 410 21.21 -29.14 7.51
C VAL A 410 19.76 -28.87 7.85
N ARG A 411 19.04 -28.13 7.00
CA ARG A 411 17.62 -27.87 7.18
C ARG A 411 16.78 -29.13 7.28
N ARG A 412 16.98 -30.10 6.36
CA ARG A 412 16.22 -31.37 6.38
C ARG A 412 16.37 -32.14 7.70
N ILE A 413 17.55 -32.09 8.31
CA ILE A 413 17.83 -32.76 9.58
C ILE A 413 17.30 -31.92 10.77
N SER A 414 17.51 -30.62 10.75
CA SER A 414 17.20 -29.73 11.90
C SER A 414 15.74 -29.24 11.95
N ALA A 415 15.02 -29.20 10.82
CA ALA A 415 13.67 -28.67 10.76
C ALA A 415 12.68 -29.32 11.75
N PRO A 416 12.64 -30.64 11.97
CA PRO A 416 11.74 -31.25 12.94
C PRO A 416 12.04 -30.84 14.39
N ILE A 417 13.33 -30.61 14.71
CA ILE A 417 13.76 -30.17 16.04
C ILE A 417 13.46 -28.70 16.25
N VAL A 418 13.83 -27.85 15.27
CA VAL A 418 13.58 -26.40 15.32
C VAL A 418 12.08 -26.10 15.39
N ALA A 419 11.24 -26.87 14.67
CA ALA A 419 9.78 -26.72 14.70
C ALA A 419 9.15 -26.89 16.09
N ARG A 420 9.79 -27.65 16.97
CA ARG A 420 9.35 -27.85 18.36
C ARG A 420 9.74 -26.69 19.29
N LEU A 421 10.82 -25.98 18.96
CA LEU A 421 11.42 -24.96 19.82
C LEU A 421 11.10 -23.54 19.34
N SER A 422 10.88 -23.36 18.02
CA SER A 422 10.72 -22.07 17.38
C SER A 422 10.04 -22.21 16.01
N SER A 423 9.96 -21.13 15.23
CA SER A 423 9.45 -21.18 13.86
C SER A 423 10.33 -22.04 12.96
N PRO A 424 9.77 -22.99 12.18
CA PRO A 424 10.52 -23.87 11.27
C PRO A 424 11.43 -23.13 10.29
N LYS A 425 11.09 -21.90 9.94
CA LYS A 425 11.88 -21.06 9.01
C LYS A 425 13.34 -20.88 9.46
N TYR A 426 13.61 -20.89 10.78
CA TYR A 426 14.97 -20.74 11.30
C TYR A 426 15.88 -21.94 11.00
N ALA A 427 15.32 -23.10 10.65
CA ALA A 427 16.12 -24.21 10.12
C ALA A 427 16.79 -23.87 8.77
N SER A 428 16.26 -22.86 8.06
CA SER A 428 16.75 -22.43 6.74
C SER A 428 17.82 -21.32 6.80
N ILE A 429 18.30 -20.93 7.98
CA ILE A 429 19.26 -19.82 8.13
C ILE A 429 20.49 -20.02 7.22
N LEU A 430 21.08 -21.20 7.19
CA LEU A 430 22.27 -21.48 6.38
C LEU A 430 21.98 -21.45 4.87
N GLU A 431 20.76 -21.79 4.49
CA GLU A 431 20.33 -21.81 3.09
C GLU A 431 20.03 -20.40 2.56
N TYR A 432 19.48 -19.51 3.41
CA TYR A 432 18.97 -18.18 2.99
C TYR A 432 19.86 -17.02 3.46
N SER A 433 21.00 -17.25 4.10
CA SER A 433 21.89 -16.17 4.56
C SER A 433 22.88 -15.65 3.50
N HIS A 434 22.88 -16.17 2.28
CA HIS A 434 23.89 -15.88 1.26
C HIS A 434 23.66 -14.56 0.50
N SER A 435 22.47 -13.96 0.55
CA SER A 435 22.17 -12.67 -0.06
C SER A 435 21.13 -11.89 0.73
N PHE A 436 21.05 -10.57 0.51
CA PHE A 436 20.08 -9.73 1.18
C PHE A 436 18.65 -10.14 0.85
N GLY A 437 18.34 -10.43 -0.42
CA GLY A 437 17.02 -10.87 -0.83
C GLY A 437 16.61 -12.19 -0.18
N ALA A 438 17.53 -13.18 -0.12
CA ALA A 438 17.26 -14.46 0.53
C ALA A 438 17.04 -14.30 2.05
N ALA A 439 17.90 -13.55 2.74
CA ALA A 439 17.79 -13.32 4.18
C ALA A 439 16.53 -12.50 4.53
N TYR A 440 16.17 -11.53 3.68
CA TYR A 440 14.94 -10.75 3.82
C TYR A 440 13.70 -11.63 3.60
N LEU A 441 13.69 -12.47 2.56
CA LEU A 441 12.62 -13.44 2.32
C LEU A 441 12.41 -14.31 3.55
N MET A 442 13.47 -14.94 4.07
CA MET A 442 13.39 -15.78 5.28
C MET A 442 12.82 -15.00 6.47
N ARG A 443 13.18 -13.72 6.62
CA ARG A 443 12.68 -12.89 7.71
C ARG A 443 11.19 -12.60 7.58
N ARG A 444 10.72 -12.28 6.36
CA ARG A 444 9.34 -11.87 6.07
C ARG A 444 8.41 -13.02 5.73
N ALA A 445 8.93 -14.17 5.30
CA ALA A 445 8.13 -15.30 4.84
C ALA A 445 7.12 -15.78 5.89
N LEU A 446 5.89 -15.95 5.44
CA LEU A 446 4.80 -16.60 6.16
C LEU A 446 4.97 -18.12 6.10
N PHE A 447 5.15 -18.65 4.87
CA PHE A 447 5.60 -20.00 4.60
C PHE A 447 6.94 -19.93 3.87
N MET A 448 7.86 -20.83 4.19
CA MET A 448 9.10 -20.94 3.43
C MET A 448 8.85 -21.66 2.09
N PRO A 449 9.67 -21.43 1.04
CA PRO A 449 9.49 -22.08 -0.25
C PRO A 449 9.29 -23.59 -0.18
N TRP A 450 10.04 -24.25 0.68
CA TRP A 450 9.97 -25.71 0.88
C TRP A 450 8.73 -26.19 1.65
N GLU A 451 7.93 -25.27 2.22
CA GLU A 451 6.66 -25.58 2.89
C GLU A 451 5.45 -25.44 1.94
N LEU A 452 5.61 -24.77 0.79
CA LEU A 452 4.47 -24.41 -0.09
C LEU A 452 3.73 -25.62 -0.65
N GLU A 453 4.42 -26.72 -0.96
CA GLU A 453 3.79 -27.96 -1.46
C GLU A 453 2.86 -28.62 -0.42
N SER A 454 2.97 -28.24 0.86
CA SER A 454 2.05 -28.70 1.90
C SER A 454 0.70 -27.96 1.86
N VAL A 455 0.61 -26.81 1.18
CA VAL A 455 -0.59 -25.96 1.14
C VAL A 455 -1.11 -25.73 -0.27
N LEU A 456 -0.29 -25.84 -1.30
CA LEU A 456 -0.63 -25.66 -2.71
C LEU A 456 -0.30 -26.92 -3.53
N ASP A 457 -0.91 -27.01 -4.71
CA ASP A 457 -0.57 -28.04 -5.69
C ASP A 457 0.90 -27.90 -6.14
N PRO A 458 1.70 -28.99 -6.23
CA PRO A 458 3.10 -28.92 -6.64
C PRO A 458 3.35 -28.27 -8.00
N ASP A 459 2.44 -28.45 -8.97
CA ASP A 459 2.56 -27.84 -10.30
C ASP A 459 2.34 -26.32 -10.23
N VAL A 460 1.40 -25.87 -9.39
CA VAL A 460 1.19 -24.44 -9.09
C VAL A 460 2.42 -23.85 -8.40
N VAL A 461 2.98 -24.55 -7.41
CA VAL A 461 4.21 -24.12 -6.71
C VAL A 461 5.36 -23.98 -7.68
N LYS A 462 5.63 -25.01 -8.50
CA LYS A 462 6.71 -25.01 -9.48
C LYS A 462 6.57 -23.88 -10.50
N LYS A 463 5.39 -23.74 -11.10
CA LYS A 463 5.09 -22.67 -12.08
C LYS A 463 5.22 -21.31 -11.44
N GLY A 464 4.53 -21.06 -10.34
CA GLY A 464 4.48 -19.76 -9.69
C GLY A 464 5.83 -19.34 -9.12
N PHE A 465 6.64 -20.28 -8.61
CA PHE A 465 7.98 -19.96 -8.13
C PHE A 465 8.96 -19.62 -9.27
N THR A 466 8.81 -20.29 -10.43
CA THR A 466 9.61 -19.99 -11.62
C THR A 466 9.26 -18.59 -12.18
N GLU A 467 7.97 -18.22 -12.17
CA GLU A 467 7.51 -16.92 -12.66
C GLU A 467 7.85 -15.77 -11.68
N LEU A 468 7.74 -16.02 -10.37
CA LEU A 468 7.95 -15.00 -9.35
C LEU A 468 9.43 -14.76 -9.05
N ASP A 469 10.25 -15.82 -8.99
CA ASP A 469 11.65 -15.79 -8.54
C ASP A 469 11.93 -14.75 -7.44
N PRO A 470 11.33 -14.90 -6.25
CA PRO A 470 11.26 -13.82 -5.27
C PRO A 470 12.63 -13.38 -4.74
N VAL A 471 13.59 -14.30 -4.67
CA VAL A 471 14.96 -13.99 -4.20
C VAL A 471 15.69 -13.10 -5.19
N GLU A 472 15.60 -13.42 -6.48
CA GLU A 472 16.24 -12.63 -7.53
C GLU A 472 15.60 -11.23 -7.63
N LEU A 473 14.28 -11.14 -7.66
CA LEU A 473 13.58 -9.85 -7.69
C LEU A 473 13.89 -8.99 -6.46
N MET A 474 13.99 -9.58 -5.27
CA MET A 474 14.42 -8.87 -4.04
C MET A 474 15.86 -8.37 -4.16
N ASN A 475 16.78 -9.16 -4.72
CA ASN A 475 18.15 -8.72 -4.97
C ASN A 475 18.22 -7.59 -6.01
N GLN A 476 17.39 -7.64 -7.06
CA GLN A 476 17.29 -6.57 -8.07
C GLN A 476 16.77 -5.27 -7.47
N SER A 477 15.86 -5.35 -6.48
CA SER A 477 15.30 -4.19 -5.78
C SER A 477 16.33 -3.39 -4.96
N ILE A 478 17.55 -3.91 -4.78
CA ILE A 478 18.65 -3.27 -4.03
C ILE A 478 19.92 -3.07 -4.86
N LEU A 479 19.85 -3.38 -6.14
CA LEU A 479 21.01 -3.28 -7.03
C LEU A 479 21.53 -1.83 -7.11
N GLY A 480 22.85 -1.65 -6.87
CA GLY A 480 23.49 -0.34 -6.88
C GLY A 480 23.40 0.42 -5.55
N ILE A 481 22.70 -0.08 -4.54
CA ILE A 481 22.67 0.50 -3.20
C ILE A 481 23.86 -0.05 -2.40
N GLU A 482 24.70 0.83 -1.84
CA GLU A 482 25.88 0.42 -1.07
C GLU A 482 25.56 0.16 0.40
N SER A 483 24.86 1.08 1.05
CA SER A 483 24.52 1.00 2.48
C SER A 483 23.58 -0.16 2.80
N ASP A 484 23.94 -0.97 3.78
CA ASP A 484 23.09 -2.07 4.26
C ASP A 484 21.75 -1.55 4.81
N HIS A 485 21.75 -0.37 5.48
CA HIS A 485 20.54 0.27 5.96
C HIS A 485 19.62 0.63 4.79
N LEU A 486 20.15 1.26 3.73
CA LEU A 486 19.37 1.66 2.55
C LEU A 486 18.88 0.44 1.74
N LYS A 487 19.66 -0.67 1.71
CA LYS A 487 19.19 -1.93 1.12
C LYS A 487 17.93 -2.45 1.81
N ILE A 488 17.92 -2.43 3.15
CA ILE A 488 16.74 -2.86 3.90
C ILE A 488 15.59 -1.88 3.71
N ALA A 489 15.85 -0.58 3.73
CA ALA A 489 14.82 0.44 3.43
C ALA A 489 14.17 0.19 2.06
N ALA A 490 14.97 -0.08 1.01
CA ALA A 490 14.46 -0.41 -0.32
C ALA A 490 13.58 -1.66 -0.32
N LEU A 491 14.01 -2.73 0.35
CA LEU A 491 13.23 -3.97 0.45
C LEU A 491 11.92 -3.75 1.23
N GLU A 492 11.96 -3.04 2.36
CA GLU A 492 10.76 -2.75 3.14
C GLU A 492 9.77 -1.86 2.36
N MET A 493 10.24 -0.81 1.68
CA MET A 493 9.41 0.09 0.92
C MET A 493 8.79 -0.56 -0.33
N THR A 494 9.56 -1.38 -1.06
CA THR A 494 9.13 -1.92 -2.35
C THR A 494 8.42 -3.27 -2.24
N TRP A 495 8.67 -4.05 -1.21
CA TRP A 495 8.04 -5.37 -1.00
C TRP A 495 6.94 -5.32 0.05
N TYR A 496 7.26 -4.98 1.29
CA TYR A 496 6.29 -5.04 2.38
C TYR A 496 5.34 -3.84 2.38
N MET A 497 5.87 -2.62 2.46
CA MET A 497 5.03 -1.41 2.51
C MET A 497 4.11 -1.31 1.30
N ARG A 498 4.66 -1.37 0.08
CA ARG A 498 3.89 -1.23 -1.16
C ARG A 498 2.82 -2.29 -1.31
N ASN A 499 3.18 -3.57 -1.15
CA ASN A 499 2.31 -4.68 -1.51
C ASN A 499 1.36 -5.12 -0.39
N GLN A 500 1.63 -4.73 0.85
CA GLN A 500 0.76 -5.01 1.98
C GLN A 500 0.22 -3.72 2.59
N LEU A 501 1.03 -2.93 3.25
CA LEU A 501 0.55 -1.82 4.08
C LEU A 501 -0.23 -0.75 3.29
N LEU A 502 0.32 -0.29 2.14
CA LEU A 502 -0.34 0.74 1.31
C LEU A 502 -1.59 0.19 0.62
N ARG A 503 -1.52 -1.06 0.15
CA ARG A 503 -2.69 -1.73 -0.45
C ARG A 503 -3.80 -1.95 0.58
N ASP A 504 -3.45 -2.40 1.78
CA ASP A 504 -4.41 -2.64 2.86
C ASP A 504 -5.01 -1.33 3.35
N ALA A 505 -4.21 -0.25 3.45
CA ALA A 505 -4.72 1.07 3.76
C ALA A 505 -5.73 1.57 2.71
N ASP A 506 -5.52 1.26 1.42
CA ASP A 506 -6.44 1.65 0.36
C ASP A 506 -7.75 0.86 0.41
N TRP A 507 -7.73 -0.49 0.31
CA TRP A 507 -8.97 -1.24 0.24
C TRP A 507 -9.79 -1.14 1.53
N ALA A 508 -9.13 -1.20 2.70
CA ALA A 508 -9.80 -1.15 3.99
C ALA A 508 -10.37 0.25 4.29
N GLY A 509 -9.63 1.30 3.95
CA GLY A 509 -10.12 2.68 4.03
C GLY A 509 -11.32 2.90 3.11
N MET A 510 -11.18 2.46 1.85
CA MET A 510 -12.20 2.70 0.83
C MET A 510 -13.45 1.84 0.98
N ALA A 511 -13.40 0.73 1.71
CA ALA A 511 -14.59 0.01 2.12
C ALA A 511 -15.58 0.90 2.89
N HIS A 512 -15.06 1.92 3.58
CA HIS A 512 -15.82 2.88 4.37
C HIS A 512 -15.78 4.30 3.81
N SER A 513 -15.31 4.49 2.57
CA SER A 513 -15.15 5.81 1.94
C SER A 513 -14.26 6.75 2.76
N ILE A 514 -13.18 6.22 3.34
CA ILE A 514 -12.15 6.98 4.07
C ILE A 514 -10.86 7.02 3.27
N GLU A 515 -10.39 8.21 2.94
CA GLU A 515 -9.07 8.42 2.36
C GLU A 515 -8.01 8.41 3.45
N ILE A 516 -7.12 7.41 3.42
CA ILE A 516 -5.97 7.37 4.32
C ILE A 516 -4.79 8.05 3.62
N ARG A 517 -4.25 9.09 4.24
CA ARG A 517 -3.09 9.87 3.79
C ARG A 517 -1.89 9.55 4.67
N MET A 518 -0.71 9.45 4.07
CA MET A 518 0.50 8.95 4.74
C MET A 518 1.64 9.95 4.59
N PRO A 519 1.75 10.96 5.49
CA PRO A 519 2.78 12.00 5.39
C PRO A 519 4.22 11.49 5.37
N MET A 520 4.46 10.28 5.90
CA MET A 520 5.77 9.64 5.87
C MET A 520 6.05 8.85 4.57
N VAL A 521 5.06 8.75 3.66
CA VAL A 521 5.22 8.14 2.33
C VAL A 521 5.15 9.26 1.28
N ASP A 522 6.20 10.07 1.25
CA ASP A 522 6.29 11.27 0.40
C ASP A 522 7.69 11.38 -0.22
N LEU A 523 7.77 11.50 -1.53
CA LEU A 523 9.05 11.47 -2.25
C LEU A 523 9.98 12.64 -1.87
N PRO A 524 9.51 13.90 -1.76
CA PRO A 524 10.34 14.99 -1.25
C PRO A 524 10.84 14.74 0.17
N LEU A 525 9.99 14.20 1.05
CA LEU A 525 10.41 13.82 2.40
C LEU A 525 11.51 12.76 2.36
N LEU A 526 11.34 11.70 1.55
CA LEU A 526 12.34 10.65 1.38
C LEU A 526 13.70 11.25 0.98
N ARG A 527 13.72 12.13 -0.01
CA ARG A 527 14.93 12.78 -0.54
C ARG A 527 15.62 13.66 0.50
N GLU A 528 14.87 14.29 1.40
CA GLU A 528 15.42 15.18 2.42
C GLU A 528 15.88 14.43 3.68
N VAL A 529 15.14 13.39 4.11
CA VAL A 529 15.38 12.71 5.39
C VAL A 529 16.35 11.53 5.26
N MET A 530 16.25 10.74 4.18
CA MET A 530 17.07 9.52 4.05
C MET A 530 18.59 9.77 4.01
N PRO A 531 19.12 10.87 3.43
CA PRO A 531 20.56 11.18 3.54
C PRO A 531 21.03 11.34 4.99
N VAL A 532 20.19 11.97 5.82
CA VAL A 532 20.48 12.16 7.26
C VAL A 532 20.46 10.84 7.99
N VAL A 533 19.41 10.03 7.77
CA VAL A 533 19.29 8.71 8.42
C VAL A 533 20.41 7.76 7.99
N ALA A 534 20.78 7.77 6.71
CA ALA A 534 21.87 6.94 6.19
C ALA A 534 23.25 7.33 6.71
N ALA A 535 23.46 8.62 7.02
CA ALA A 535 24.70 9.11 7.62
C ALA A 535 24.86 8.70 9.10
N HIS A 536 23.76 8.37 9.79
CA HIS A 536 23.72 8.05 11.21
C HIS A 536 23.10 6.66 11.48
N PRO A 537 23.69 5.56 10.98
CA PRO A 537 23.11 4.21 11.10
C PRO A 537 23.06 3.69 12.54
N GLU A 538 23.81 4.30 13.47
CA GLU A 538 23.82 4.01 14.92
C GLU A 538 22.62 4.63 15.64
N VAL A 539 22.04 5.73 15.12
CA VAL A 539 20.92 6.43 15.73
C VAL A 539 19.63 5.62 15.51
N ARG A 540 18.90 5.43 16.58
CA ARG A 540 17.65 4.66 16.53
C ARG A 540 16.46 5.57 16.21
N LYS A 541 15.41 4.99 15.63
CA LYS A 541 14.14 5.67 15.32
C LYS A 541 13.59 6.54 16.47
N PRO A 542 13.56 6.09 17.76
CA PRO A 542 13.10 6.93 18.85
C PRO A 542 13.91 8.21 19.03
N ASP A 543 15.23 8.15 18.78
CA ASP A 543 16.12 9.28 18.94
C ASP A 543 15.88 10.33 17.84
N PHE A 544 15.66 9.91 16.60
CA PHE A 544 15.26 10.80 15.50
C PHE A 544 13.92 11.47 15.77
N LEU A 545 12.90 10.71 16.20
CA LEU A 545 11.56 11.24 16.42
C LEU A 545 11.42 12.02 17.73
N ALA A 546 12.28 11.80 18.73
CA ALA A 546 12.35 12.62 19.92
C ALA A 546 12.64 14.09 19.61
N ALA A 547 13.48 14.33 18.60
CA ALA A 547 13.78 15.68 18.11
C ALA A 547 12.55 16.36 17.46
N VAL A 548 11.74 15.60 16.74
CA VAL A 548 10.47 16.07 16.16
C VAL A 548 9.49 16.50 17.26
N LEU A 549 9.42 15.71 18.33
CA LEU A 549 8.48 15.90 19.44
C LEU A 549 8.91 16.98 20.43
N ARG A 550 10.17 17.48 20.38
CA ARG A 550 10.74 18.58 21.21
C ARG A 550 10.37 18.51 22.72
N GLY A 551 10.37 17.31 23.30
CA GLY A 551 10.02 17.12 24.69
C GLY A 551 8.52 17.30 25.02
N SER A 552 7.67 17.43 24.01
CA SER A 552 6.21 17.54 24.18
C SER A 552 5.58 16.25 24.69
N ILE A 553 6.30 15.14 24.64
CA ILE A 553 5.87 13.83 25.17
C ILE A 553 6.85 13.41 26.27
N ARG A 554 6.32 12.76 27.32
CA ARG A 554 7.13 12.20 28.40
C ARG A 554 8.15 11.19 27.84
N LYS A 555 9.38 11.20 28.35
CA LYS A 555 10.48 10.31 27.92
C LYS A 555 10.12 8.83 28.01
N GLU A 556 9.24 8.47 28.96
CA GLU A 556 8.76 7.11 29.16
C GLU A 556 7.98 6.56 27.95
N LEU A 557 7.26 7.43 27.21
CA LEU A 557 6.53 7.07 26.01
C LEU A 557 7.47 6.86 24.80
N LEU A 558 8.62 7.56 24.78
CA LEU A 558 9.63 7.41 23.72
C LEU A 558 10.39 6.07 23.80
N GLY A 559 10.52 5.50 25.00
CA GLY A 559 11.30 4.27 25.25
C GLY A 559 10.49 2.97 25.20
N ARG A 560 9.20 3.01 24.93
CA ARG A 560 8.35 1.81 24.92
C ARG A 560 8.72 0.85 23.77
N PRO A 561 8.67 -0.47 24.05
CA PRO A 561 8.72 -1.46 22.98
C PRO A 561 7.53 -1.23 22.03
N LYS A 562 7.77 -1.36 20.74
CA LYS A 562 6.69 -1.32 19.74
C LYS A 562 5.73 -2.48 20.01
N THR A 563 4.49 -2.18 20.40
CA THR A 563 3.45 -3.19 20.62
C THR A 563 2.90 -3.74 19.29
N GLY A 564 3.06 -3.00 18.20
CA GLY A 564 2.42 -3.29 16.93
C GLY A 564 0.89 -3.17 17.06
N PHE A 565 0.22 -2.66 16.05
CA PHE A 565 -1.25 -2.57 16.02
C PHE A 565 -1.84 -3.98 15.73
N THR A 566 -1.65 -4.91 16.69
CA THR A 566 -1.97 -6.33 16.52
C THR A 566 -3.46 -6.55 16.76
N VAL A 567 -4.13 -7.18 15.80
CA VAL A 567 -5.53 -7.60 15.95
C VAL A 567 -5.55 -8.96 16.66
N PRO A 568 -6.44 -9.21 17.64
CA PRO A 568 -6.55 -10.49 18.35
C PRO A 568 -7.20 -11.60 17.47
N VAL A 569 -6.74 -11.73 16.21
CA VAL A 569 -7.27 -12.74 15.28
C VAL A 569 -7.07 -14.15 15.82
N ARG A 570 -5.93 -14.40 16.48
CA ARG A 570 -5.64 -15.69 17.08
C ARG A 570 -6.64 -16.05 18.16
N GLU A 571 -6.96 -15.10 19.04
CA GLU A 571 -7.93 -15.24 20.11
C GLU A 571 -9.35 -15.40 19.54
N TRP A 572 -9.65 -14.69 18.47
CA TRP A 572 -10.95 -14.77 17.81
C TRP A 572 -11.20 -16.10 17.10
N LEU A 573 -10.17 -16.67 16.50
CA LEU A 573 -10.23 -17.98 15.82
C LEU A 573 -10.14 -19.16 16.80
N SER A 574 -9.56 -18.98 17.99
CA SER A 574 -9.26 -20.09 18.94
C SER A 574 -10.48 -20.81 19.51
N ASN A 575 -11.69 -20.23 19.44
CA ASN A 575 -12.92 -20.80 20.01
C ASN A 575 -13.82 -21.50 18.97
N THR A 576 -13.34 -21.78 17.77
CA THR A 576 -14.16 -22.39 16.71
C THR A 576 -14.03 -23.91 16.61
N GLY A 577 -13.52 -24.59 17.65
CA GLY A 577 -13.59 -26.08 17.79
C GLY A 577 -12.66 -26.89 16.88
N GLY A 578 -11.78 -26.24 16.12
CA GLY A 578 -10.79 -26.91 15.28
C GLY A 578 -9.44 -27.10 15.99
N MET A 579 -8.73 -28.18 15.66
CA MET A 579 -7.42 -28.50 16.21
C MET A 579 -6.41 -27.39 15.86
N HIS A 580 -5.95 -26.64 16.88
CA HIS A 580 -5.01 -25.54 16.71
C HIS A 580 -3.60 -26.06 16.43
N THR A 581 -3.02 -25.71 15.28
CA THR A 581 -1.59 -25.91 14.98
C THR A 581 -0.68 -24.91 15.72
N GLY A 582 -1.25 -24.01 16.53
CA GLY A 582 -0.50 -22.97 17.27
C GLY A 582 0.09 -21.84 16.40
N ARG A 583 -0.30 -21.73 15.12
CA ARG A 583 0.30 -20.81 14.13
C ARG A 583 -0.71 -19.83 13.52
N GLY A 584 -1.53 -19.19 14.34
CA GLY A 584 -2.70 -18.39 14.00
C GLY A 584 -2.69 -17.57 12.70
N LEU A 585 -1.55 -16.98 12.28
CA LEU A 585 -1.48 -16.21 11.03
C LEU A 585 -1.49 -17.12 9.77
N ARG A 586 -0.98 -18.34 9.86
CA ARG A 586 -1.02 -19.32 8.76
C ARG A 586 -2.42 -19.89 8.57
N ASP A 587 -3.13 -20.14 9.67
CA ASP A 587 -4.52 -20.60 9.63
C ASP A 587 -5.43 -19.50 9.05
N TRP A 588 -5.17 -18.23 9.43
CA TRP A 588 -5.81 -17.07 8.84
C TRP A 588 -5.57 -16.95 7.33
N ALA A 589 -4.33 -17.14 6.87
CA ALA A 589 -4.01 -17.14 5.44
C ALA A 589 -4.73 -18.26 4.68
N ALA A 590 -4.82 -19.46 5.26
CA ALA A 590 -5.55 -20.57 4.63
C ALA A 590 -7.05 -20.27 4.49
N LEU A 591 -7.67 -19.64 5.49
CA LEU A 591 -9.06 -19.20 5.45
C LEU A 591 -9.28 -18.14 4.36
N ILE A 592 -8.41 -17.13 4.28
CA ILE A 592 -8.46 -16.12 3.22
C ILE A 592 -8.33 -16.78 1.85
N ALA A 593 -7.32 -17.65 1.66
CA ALA A 593 -7.09 -18.36 0.41
C ALA A 593 -8.34 -19.11 -0.08
N GLY A 594 -9.03 -19.81 0.84
CA GLY A 594 -10.30 -20.49 0.53
C GLY A 594 -11.38 -19.53 0.04
N ARG A 595 -11.50 -18.32 0.62
CA ARG A 595 -12.46 -17.28 0.18
C ARG A 595 -12.17 -16.74 -1.21
N PHE A 596 -10.90 -16.76 -1.64
CA PHE A 596 -10.48 -16.38 -2.98
C PHE A 596 -10.42 -17.56 -3.98
N GLY A 597 -10.92 -18.74 -3.59
CA GLY A 597 -11.04 -19.90 -4.48
C GLY A 597 -9.73 -20.69 -4.66
N PHE A 598 -8.74 -20.52 -3.78
CA PHE A 598 -7.52 -21.33 -3.84
C PHE A 598 -7.83 -22.78 -3.45
N ALA A 599 -7.28 -23.73 -4.21
CA ALA A 599 -7.32 -25.15 -3.84
C ALA A 599 -6.24 -25.43 -2.78
N VAL A 600 -6.57 -25.17 -1.50
CA VAL A 600 -5.66 -25.42 -0.38
C VAL A 600 -5.61 -26.92 -0.07
N ARG A 601 -4.41 -27.52 -0.09
CA ARG A 601 -4.21 -28.94 0.29
C ARG A 601 -4.37 -29.13 1.78
N ARG A 602 -5.02 -30.25 2.17
CA ARG A 602 -5.36 -30.57 3.56
C ARG A 602 -4.26 -31.27 4.37
N ASP A 603 -3.06 -31.50 3.82
CA ASP A 603 -1.98 -32.23 4.49
C ASP A 603 -1.28 -31.46 5.63
N ALA A 604 -1.62 -30.21 5.85
CA ALA A 604 -1.17 -29.42 6.98
C ALA A 604 -2.05 -29.70 8.21
N GLY A 605 -1.88 -30.89 8.82
CA GLY A 605 -2.41 -31.29 10.13
C GLY A 605 -3.82 -30.76 10.43
N ALA A 606 -4.86 -31.52 10.00
CA ALA A 606 -6.25 -31.44 10.44
C ALA A 606 -6.84 -30.01 10.53
N ALA A 607 -6.97 -29.31 9.41
CA ALA A 607 -8.09 -28.42 9.22
C ALA A 607 -9.31 -29.29 8.88
N ALA A 608 -9.97 -29.84 9.90
CA ALA A 608 -11.34 -30.29 9.79
C ALA A 608 -12.13 -29.17 9.12
N GLU A 609 -13.06 -29.54 8.26
CA GLU A 609 -14.06 -28.69 7.62
C GLU A 609 -14.34 -27.40 8.41
N LEU A 610 -13.51 -26.38 8.22
CA LEU A 610 -13.91 -25.02 8.45
C LEU A 610 -14.86 -24.72 7.29
N ASP A 611 -16.10 -25.24 7.41
CA ASP A 611 -17.19 -24.73 6.61
C ASP A 611 -17.17 -23.22 6.80
N ALA A 612 -16.84 -22.52 5.73
CA ALA A 612 -16.73 -21.06 5.75
C ALA A 612 -18.02 -20.39 6.26
N ASN A 613 -19.13 -21.15 6.34
CA ASN A 613 -20.41 -20.75 6.91
C ASN A 613 -20.53 -21.04 8.43
N SER A 614 -19.63 -21.81 9.04
CA SER A 614 -19.70 -22.14 10.48
C SER A 614 -18.88 -21.18 11.37
N ILE A 615 -18.08 -20.30 10.79
CA ILE A 615 -17.30 -19.27 11.51
C ILE A 615 -18.04 -17.92 11.52
N LEU A 616 -19.08 -17.78 10.70
CA LEU A 616 -19.96 -16.61 10.66
C LEU A 616 -21.19 -16.82 11.58
#